data_6beff73d629315b1fd4a319ba67bffe3
#
_entry.id   6beff73d629315b1fd4a319ba67bffe3
#
_cell.length_a   1.000
_cell.length_b   1.000
_cell.length_c   1.000
_cell.angle_alpha   90.00
_cell.angle_beta   90.00
_cell.angle_gamma   90.00
#
_symmetry.space_group_name_H-M   'P 1'
#
loop_
_entity.id
_entity.type
_entity.pdbx_description
1 polymer ?
#
loop_
_entity_poly.entity_id
_entity_poly.type
_entity_poly.pdbx_seq_one_letter_code
_entity_poly.pdbx_strand_id
1 'polypeptide(L)'
;MSHTRKKTKIVATLGPAISSKKMLHKMVEAGVNVFRINFSHADYEDVKMRIKLIREINEEYGFNASILADLQGPKLRVGVMKDDVVVNPGDEIIFATGERFEGTKERVYMTYNRFPLDAKKGESILLDDGKLLFEVVSTNLKDEVRAKVIQGGPLKSKKGVNLPNTDISQPALTEKDKEDAVFAIEQEVDWMALSFVRNPEDLMELQTLISEHSSYKIPIIAKIEKPEAVENIDKIIAYCDGLMVARGDLGVEVPAHQVPLIQKELVLKAKKARIPVIIATQMMESMITSLTPTRAEVNDVANSVMDGADAVMLSGETSVGQYPVQVIEKMSNIIKTVENSDLIHVPQNPPYIRTKRFITKSICYHAANMANEINARAISTLTNSGYTAFQISAWRPDAHILVFSSNKRIISQLNLLWGVRAFYYDKFASTDETINDVNKIAYEKGYVEAEDMVISLAAMPMKEKGMVNTLRVSEVKDYSKL
;
A
#
# COMPACT_ATOMS: atom_id res chain seq x y z
N MET A 1 0.60 -32.66 1.50
CA MET A 1 -0.37 -31.62 1.05
C MET A 1 0.43 -30.34 0.82
N SER A 2 0.63 -29.95 -0.42
CA SER A 2 1.27 -28.68 -0.78
C SER A 2 0.39 -27.55 -0.22
N HIS A 3 0.82 -26.92 0.88
CA HIS A 3 0.18 -25.71 1.34
C HIS A 3 0.46 -24.62 0.29
N THR A 4 -0.49 -24.37 -0.60
CA THR A 4 -0.42 -23.27 -1.57
C THR A 4 -0.26 -21.98 -0.77
N ARG A 5 0.95 -21.41 -0.85
CA ARG A 5 1.29 -20.15 -0.16
C ARG A 5 0.62 -19.02 -0.91
N LYS A 6 -0.18 -18.18 -0.23
CA LYS A 6 -0.81 -17.02 -0.85
C LYS A 6 0.19 -16.10 -1.54
N LYS A 7 -0.18 -15.52 -2.65
CA LYS A 7 0.63 -14.60 -3.48
C LYS A 7 0.29 -13.14 -3.19
N THR A 8 -1.01 -12.79 -3.10
CA THR A 8 -1.48 -11.46 -2.66
C THR A 8 -1.06 -11.19 -1.22
N LYS A 9 -0.54 -10.02 -0.97
CA LYS A 9 0.05 -9.64 0.32
C LYS A 9 -1.00 -9.07 1.26
N ILE A 10 -0.70 -9.11 2.58
CA ILE A 10 -1.54 -8.48 3.61
C ILE A 10 -0.71 -7.40 4.28
N VAL A 11 -1.26 -6.19 4.28
CA VAL A 11 -0.77 -5.04 5.05
C VAL A 11 -1.61 -4.93 6.31
N ALA A 12 -0.95 -4.97 7.48
CA ALA A 12 -1.60 -4.86 8.79
C ALA A 12 -1.16 -3.58 9.50
N THR A 13 -2.13 -2.76 9.95
CA THR A 13 -1.83 -1.53 10.68
C THR A 13 -1.47 -1.85 12.13
N LEU A 14 -0.34 -1.31 12.58
CA LEU A 14 0.11 -1.37 13.96
C LEU A 14 -0.80 -0.55 14.88
N GLY A 15 -0.98 -1.04 16.10
CA GLY A 15 -1.77 -0.37 17.11
C GLY A 15 -1.73 -1.09 18.46
N PRO A 16 -2.51 -0.66 19.44
CA PRO A 16 -2.52 -1.23 20.79
C PRO A 16 -2.79 -2.74 20.83
N ALA A 17 -3.62 -3.26 19.90
CA ALA A 17 -3.97 -4.68 19.85
C ALA A 17 -2.79 -5.60 19.49
N ILE A 18 -1.73 -5.08 18.85
CA ILE A 18 -0.57 -5.85 18.35
C ILE A 18 0.75 -5.22 18.79
N SER A 19 0.94 -5.01 20.09
CA SER A 19 2.08 -4.30 20.65
C SER A 19 3.26 -5.19 21.08
N SER A 20 3.05 -6.51 21.27
CA SER A 20 4.09 -7.41 21.79
C SER A 20 4.82 -8.19 20.69
N LYS A 21 6.12 -8.51 20.91
CA LYS A 21 6.92 -9.37 20.01
C LYS A 21 6.20 -10.69 19.68
N LYS A 22 5.62 -11.34 20.69
CA LYS A 22 4.85 -12.60 20.52
C LYS A 22 3.65 -12.41 19.59
N MET A 23 2.94 -11.27 19.71
CA MET A 23 1.78 -10.99 18.85
C MET A 23 2.23 -10.68 17.41
N LEU A 24 3.25 -9.85 17.23
CA LEU A 24 3.82 -9.56 15.91
C LEU A 24 4.28 -10.83 15.20
N HIS A 25 4.96 -11.74 15.91
CA HIS A 25 5.35 -13.05 15.37
C HIS A 25 4.13 -13.85 14.88
N LYS A 26 3.10 -14.01 15.72
CA LYS A 26 1.84 -14.68 15.33
C LYS A 26 1.17 -14.04 14.10
N MET A 27 1.21 -12.71 14.00
CA MET A 27 0.65 -11.99 12.86
C MET A 27 1.38 -12.35 11.55
N VAL A 28 2.72 -12.45 11.58
CA VAL A 28 3.51 -12.86 10.41
C VAL A 28 3.23 -14.33 10.06
N GLU A 29 3.15 -15.22 11.04
CA GLU A 29 2.80 -16.63 10.82
C GLU A 29 1.40 -16.78 10.22
N ALA A 30 0.42 -15.96 10.66
CA ALA A 30 -0.94 -15.93 10.11
C ALA A 30 -0.99 -15.39 8.68
N GLY A 31 0.03 -14.63 8.25
CA GLY A 31 0.17 -14.21 6.86
C GLY A 31 0.42 -12.73 6.59
N VAL A 32 0.73 -11.91 7.60
CA VAL A 32 1.13 -10.51 7.39
C VAL A 32 2.44 -10.43 6.64
N ASN A 33 2.51 -9.53 5.68
CA ASN A 33 3.69 -9.27 4.86
C ASN A 33 4.28 -7.88 5.13
N VAL A 34 3.42 -6.91 5.44
CA VAL A 34 3.78 -5.51 5.65
C VAL A 34 3.09 -5.00 6.91
N PHE A 35 3.83 -4.39 7.81
CA PHE A 35 3.27 -3.63 8.92
C PHE A 35 3.21 -2.15 8.55
N ARG A 36 2.01 -1.56 8.66
CA ARG A 36 1.77 -0.14 8.42
C ARG A 36 1.81 0.62 9.73
N ILE A 37 2.58 1.70 9.77
CA ILE A 37 2.62 2.70 10.83
C ILE A 37 1.80 3.91 10.37
N ASN A 38 0.71 4.20 11.06
CA ASN A 38 -0.10 5.38 10.78
C ASN A 38 0.43 6.58 11.58
N PHE A 39 1.11 7.51 10.92
CA PHE A 39 1.70 8.69 11.56
C PHE A 39 0.68 9.74 12.05
N SER A 40 -0.60 9.60 11.70
CA SER A 40 -1.65 10.47 12.26
C SER A 40 -1.76 10.39 13.80
N HIS A 41 -1.33 9.28 14.39
CA HIS A 41 -1.44 8.97 15.82
C HIS A 41 -0.16 8.38 16.40
N ALA A 42 0.97 8.56 15.72
CA ALA A 42 2.23 7.95 16.11
C ALA A 42 2.88 8.71 17.27
N ASP A 43 3.31 7.96 18.28
CA ASP A 43 4.31 8.35 19.26
C ASP A 43 5.65 7.79 18.79
N TYR A 44 6.69 8.63 18.69
CA TYR A 44 7.97 8.25 18.11
C TYR A 44 8.69 7.14 18.90
N GLU A 45 8.60 7.16 20.23
CA GLU A 45 9.25 6.12 21.04
C GLU A 45 8.54 4.77 20.90
N ASP A 46 7.20 4.77 20.85
CA ASP A 46 6.41 3.57 20.57
C ASP A 46 6.68 3.02 19.16
N VAL A 47 6.74 3.89 18.16
CA VAL A 47 7.08 3.52 16.78
C VAL A 47 8.47 2.88 16.70
N LYS A 48 9.49 3.50 17.30
CA LYS A 48 10.85 3.00 17.35
C LYS A 48 10.94 1.61 17.99
N MET A 49 10.25 1.43 19.11
CA MET A 49 10.15 0.13 19.78
C MET A 49 9.53 -0.94 18.87
N ARG A 50 8.42 -0.64 18.19
CA ARG A 50 7.73 -1.58 17.30
C ARG A 50 8.58 -1.94 16.08
N ILE A 51 9.23 -0.97 15.46
CA ILE A 51 10.19 -1.21 14.35
C ILE A 51 11.27 -2.18 14.80
N LYS A 52 11.88 -1.93 15.98
CA LYS A 52 12.90 -2.82 16.56
C LYS A 52 12.37 -4.25 16.70
N LEU A 53 11.17 -4.42 17.28
CA LEU A 53 10.57 -5.76 17.46
C LEU A 53 10.32 -6.46 16.11
N ILE A 54 9.88 -5.74 15.08
CA ILE A 54 9.69 -6.31 13.74
C ILE A 54 11.04 -6.76 13.14
N ARG A 55 12.08 -5.94 13.27
CA ARG A 55 13.42 -6.31 12.78
C ARG A 55 13.97 -7.52 13.54
N GLU A 56 13.77 -7.59 14.85
CA GLU A 56 14.16 -8.76 15.67
C GLU A 56 13.46 -10.06 15.23
N ILE A 57 12.14 -10.04 14.99
CA ILE A 57 11.44 -11.24 14.50
C ILE A 57 11.87 -11.63 13.09
N ASN A 58 12.17 -10.66 12.23
CA ASN A 58 12.71 -10.94 10.90
C ASN A 58 14.04 -11.69 11.00
N GLU A 59 14.94 -11.25 11.88
CA GLU A 59 16.26 -11.86 12.07
C GLU A 59 16.15 -13.24 12.75
N GLU A 60 15.37 -13.35 13.82
CA GLU A 60 15.27 -14.56 14.63
C GLU A 60 14.58 -15.72 13.89
N TYR A 61 13.54 -15.41 13.11
CA TYR A 61 12.71 -16.44 12.43
C TYR A 61 12.92 -16.49 10.91
N GLY A 62 13.79 -15.67 10.37
CA GLY A 62 14.05 -15.60 8.92
C GLY A 62 12.85 -15.06 8.12
N PHE A 63 12.05 -14.18 8.73
CA PHE A 63 10.99 -13.46 8.04
C PHE A 63 11.54 -12.22 7.31
N ASN A 64 10.72 -11.63 6.45
CA ASN A 64 11.06 -10.40 5.71
C ASN A 64 9.87 -9.41 5.78
N ALA A 65 9.21 -9.31 6.94
CA ALA A 65 8.11 -8.37 7.11
C ALA A 65 8.59 -6.93 6.85
N SER A 66 7.93 -6.26 5.92
CA SER A 66 8.21 -4.86 5.56
C SER A 66 7.57 -3.90 6.55
N ILE A 67 8.10 -2.68 6.58
CA ILE A 67 7.56 -1.56 7.36
C ILE A 67 7.16 -0.45 6.38
N LEU A 68 5.88 -0.06 6.44
CA LEU A 68 5.31 1.03 5.66
C LEU A 68 4.99 2.20 6.59
N ALA A 69 5.68 3.34 6.41
CA ALA A 69 5.35 4.60 7.05
C ALA A 69 4.25 5.31 6.24
N ASP A 70 3.09 5.55 6.85
CA ASP A 70 1.96 6.21 6.20
C ASP A 70 1.78 7.61 6.81
N LEU A 71 2.19 8.63 6.04
CA LEU A 71 2.16 10.05 6.43
C LEU A 71 0.72 10.55 6.45
N GLN A 72 0.43 11.44 7.41
CA GLN A 72 -0.93 11.90 7.66
C GLN A 72 -1.52 12.73 6.52
N GLY A 73 -0.71 13.60 5.93
CA GLY A 73 -1.17 14.63 4.99
C GLY A 73 -2.00 15.75 5.62
N PRO A 74 -2.50 16.69 4.82
CA PRO A 74 -3.25 17.86 5.28
C PRO A 74 -4.68 17.47 5.71
N LYS A 75 -4.84 16.79 6.85
CA LYS A 75 -6.15 16.40 7.36
C LYS A 75 -6.90 17.59 7.92
N LEU A 76 -7.91 18.03 7.18
CA LEU A 76 -8.78 19.14 7.56
C LEU A 76 -9.74 18.69 8.67
N ARG A 77 -9.96 19.52 9.69
CA ARG A 77 -10.83 19.20 10.82
C ARG A 77 -11.59 20.43 11.32
N VAL A 78 -12.73 20.19 11.95
CA VAL A 78 -13.35 21.19 12.84
C VAL A 78 -12.66 21.17 14.21
N GLY A 79 -12.77 22.28 14.92
CA GLY A 79 -12.22 22.43 16.27
C GLY A 79 -12.99 21.69 17.35
N VAL A 80 -12.80 22.15 18.59
CA VAL A 80 -13.59 21.68 19.74
C VAL A 80 -14.98 22.29 19.64
N MET A 81 -16.01 21.50 19.85
CA MET A 81 -17.41 21.92 19.87
C MET A 81 -17.94 21.88 21.30
N LYS A 82 -18.91 22.73 21.62
CA LYS A 82 -19.74 22.55 22.80
C LYS A 82 -20.44 21.19 22.76
N ASP A 83 -20.75 20.66 23.94
CA ASP A 83 -21.47 19.40 24.03
C ASP A 83 -22.88 19.51 23.43
N ASP A 84 -23.37 18.40 22.86
CA ASP A 84 -24.73 18.25 22.34
C ASP A 84 -25.15 19.21 21.22
N VAL A 85 -24.20 19.75 20.45
CA VAL A 85 -24.53 20.55 19.28
C VAL A 85 -25.13 19.68 18.17
N VAL A 86 -26.37 20.02 17.76
CA VAL A 86 -27.07 19.39 16.62
C VAL A 86 -27.44 20.49 15.63
N VAL A 87 -27.11 20.25 14.36
CA VAL A 87 -27.49 21.12 13.24
C VAL A 87 -28.62 20.46 12.44
N ASN A 88 -29.58 21.25 11.94
CA ASN A 88 -30.73 20.78 11.19
C ASN A 88 -30.68 21.25 9.74
N PRO A 89 -31.26 20.52 8.80
CA PRO A 89 -31.39 20.99 7.42
C PRO A 89 -32.02 22.38 7.35
N GLY A 90 -31.38 23.27 6.58
CA GLY A 90 -31.81 24.65 6.45
C GLY A 90 -31.15 25.65 7.41
N ASP A 91 -30.51 25.20 8.50
CA ASP A 91 -29.70 26.07 9.37
C ASP A 91 -28.55 26.70 8.57
N GLU A 92 -28.13 27.90 8.97
CA GLU A 92 -26.88 28.51 8.49
C GLU A 92 -25.80 28.43 9.57
N ILE A 93 -24.58 28.16 9.16
CA ILE A 93 -23.41 28.03 10.01
C ILE A 93 -22.21 28.77 9.39
N ILE A 94 -21.35 29.32 10.25
CA ILE A 94 -20.10 29.96 9.83
C ILE A 94 -18.92 29.04 10.16
N PHE A 95 -18.15 28.66 9.17
CA PHE A 95 -16.84 28.05 9.33
C PHE A 95 -15.81 29.18 9.37
N ALA A 96 -15.15 29.33 10.54
CA ALA A 96 -14.19 30.40 10.75
C ALA A 96 -12.79 29.84 10.97
N THR A 97 -11.78 30.57 10.50
CA THR A 97 -10.36 30.21 10.59
C THR A 97 -9.61 31.21 11.49
N GLY A 98 -8.31 31.00 11.73
CA GLY A 98 -7.47 31.89 12.52
C GLY A 98 -7.37 31.46 13.98
N GLU A 99 -7.76 32.32 14.92
CA GLU A 99 -7.68 32.00 16.35
C GLU A 99 -8.66 30.87 16.74
N ARG A 100 -8.19 29.91 17.54
CA ARG A 100 -9.01 28.77 17.95
C ARG A 100 -10.06 29.18 18.98
N PHE A 101 -11.26 28.68 18.81
CA PHE A 101 -12.38 28.87 19.73
C PHE A 101 -13.22 27.60 19.85
N GLU A 102 -14.03 27.50 20.88
CA GLU A 102 -15.01 26.45 21.08
C GLU A 102 -16.23 26.72 20.19
N GLY A 103 -16.54 25.77 19.28
CA GLY A 103 -17.62 25.93 18.31
C GLY A 103 -19.02 25.79 18.91
N THR A 104 -19.99 26.43 18.27
CA THR A 104 -21.41 26.40 18.60
C THR A 104 -22.22 25.94 17.37
N LYS A 105 -23.56 25.96 17.51
CA LYS A 105 -24.43 25.67 16.36
C LYS A 105 -24.28 26.69 15.20
N GLU A 106 -23.94 27.93 15.53
CA GLU A 106 -23.84 29.05 14.59
C GLU A 106 -22.44 29.24 13.99
N ARG A 107 -21.40 28.82 14.74
CA ARG A 107 -20.00 29.08 14.36
C ARG A 107 -19.06 27.96 14.75
N VAL A 108 -18.25 27.50 13.80
CA VAL A 108 -17.32 26.37 13.94
C VAL A 108 -15.92 26.81 13.53
N TYR A 109 -14.92 26.47 14.39
CA TYR A 109 -13.52 26.64 14.01
C TYR A 109 -13.11 25.60 12.98
N MET A 110 -12.44 26.05 11.92
CA MET A 110 -11.89 25.22 10.84
C MET A 110 -10.36 25.29 10.85
N THR A 111 -9.69 24.13 10.84
CA THR A 111 -8.20 24.08 10.90
C THR A 111 -7.53 24.53 9.60
N TYR A 112 -8.26 24.64 8.51
CA TYR A 112 -7.73 25.04 7.21
C TYR A 112 -7.80 26.56 7.03
N ASN A 113 -6.71 27.27 7.30
CA ASN A 113 -6.66 28.73 7.28
C ASN A 113 -6.93 29.37 5.92
N ARG A 114 -6.67 28.65 4.81
CA ARG A 114 -6.95 29.17 3.46
C ARG A 114 -8.36 28.83 2.97
N PHE A 115 -9.17 28.15 3.76
CA PHE A 115 -10.53 27.76 3.39
C PHE A 115 -11.38 28.92 2.86
N PRO A 116 -11.38 30.13 3.48
CA PRO A 116 -12.15 31.25 2.96
C PRO A 116 -11.70 31.79 1.61
N LEU A 117 -10.42 31.55 1.24
CA LEU A 117 -9.86 31.96 -0.05
C LEU A 117 -10.13 30.93 -1.15
N ASP A 118 -10.15 29.65 -0.80
CA ASP A 118 -10.27 28.55 -1.75
C ASP A 118 -11.72 28.15 -2.01
N ALA A 119 -12.62 28.30 -1.02
CA ALA A 119 -14.04 27.94 -1.12
C ALA A 119 -14.83 28.86 -2.06
N LYS A 120 -15.70 28.26 -2.87
CA LYS A 120 -16.60 28.98 -3.79
C LYS A 120 -18.05 28.68 -3.46
N LYS A 121 -18.93 29.64 -3.77
CA LYS A 121 -20.39 29.47 -3.61
C LYS A 121 -20.90 28.23 -4.35
N GLY A 122 -21.72 27.43 -3.69
CA GLY A 122 -22.31 26.19 -4.23
C GLY A 122 -21.46 24.93 -4.02
N GLU A 123 -20.22 25.06 -3.53
CA GLU A 123 -19.38 23.89 -3.20
C GLU A 123 -19.87 23.19 -1.94
N SER A 124 -19.58 21.89 -1.85
CA SER A 124 -19.98 21.05 -0.72
C SER A 124 -18.91 21.00 0.36
N ILE A 125 -19.36 21.01 1.62
CA ILE A 125 -18.53 20.72 2.79
C ILE A 125 -19.11 19.47 3.45
N LEU A 126 -18.29 18.41 3.58
CA LEU A 126 -18.67 17.17 4.21
C LEU A 126 -17.96 17.05 5.56
N LEU A 127 -18.67 16.64 6.62
CA LEU A 127 -18.12 16.39 7.94
C LEU A 127 -18.44 14.97 8.40
N ASP A 128 -17.53 14.42 9.27
CA ASP A 128 -17.67 13.10 9.90
C ASP A 128 -17.96 12.00 8.84
N ASP A 129 -17.07 11.92 7.84
CA ASP A 129 -17.14 10.94 6.73
C ASP A 129 -18.46 11.05 5.92
N GLY A 130 -18.92 12.28 5.70
CA GLY A 130 -20.12 12.57 4.91
C GLY A 130 -21.45 12.43 5.66
N LYS A 131 -21.44 12.20 6.99
CA LYS A 131 -22.68 12.17 7.81
C LYS A 131 -23.38 13.51 7.88
N LEU A 132 -22.63 14.61 7.76
CA LEU A 132 -23.15 15.95 7.67
C LEU A 132 -22.75 16.57 6.33
N LEU A 133 -23.68 17.25 5.66
CA LEU A 133 -23.45 17.92 4.39
C LEU A 133 -23.89 19.38 4.50
N PHE A 134 -23.01 20.27 4.05
CA PHE A 134 -23.25 21.71 3.95
C PHE A 134 -22.94 22.19 2.53
N GLU A 135 -23.58 23.27 2.12
CA GLU A 135 -23.32 23.99 0.87
C GLU A 135 -22.82 25.39 1.18
N VAL A 136 -21.72 25.80 0.55
CA VAL A 136 -21.15 27.15 0.69
C VAL A 136 -22.12 28.18 0.11
N VAL A 137 -22.57 29.11 0.93
CA VAL A 137 -23.44 30.26 0.55
C VAL A 137 -22.60 31.44 0.12
N SER A 138 -21.56 31.78 0.93
CA SER A 138 -20.66 32.90 0.66
C SER A 138 -19.36 32.78 1.48
N THR A 139 -18.33 33.48 1.02
CA THR A 139 -17.07 33.67 1.74
C THR A 139 -16.76 35.17 1.83
N ASN A 140 -16.10 35.58 2.93
CA ASN A 140 -15.57 36.94 3.06
C ASN A 140 -14.14 37.08 2.48
N LEU A 141 -13.57 36.00 1.92
CA LEU A 141 -12.21 35.92 1.36
C LEU A 141 -11.10 36.25 2.38
N LYS A 142 -11.41 36.15 3.69
CA LYS A 142 -10.48 36.47 4.75
C LYS A 142 -10.40 35.35 5.79
N ASP A 143 -11.46 35.14 6.55
CA ASP A 143 -11.46 34.25 7.72
C ASP A 143 -12.79 33.51 7.95
N GLU A 144 -13.83 33.74 7.12
CA GLU A 144 -15.14 33.11 7.30
C GLU A 144 -15.75 32.60 6.00
N VAL A 145 -16.36 31.41 6.09
CA VAL A 145 -17.21 30.82 5.06
C VAL A 145 -18.58 30.57 5.68
N ARG A 146 -19.63 31.15 5.11
CA ARG A 146 -21.01 30.89 5.47
C ARG A 146 -21.54 29.72 4.64
N ALA A 147 -22.11 28.73 5.30
CA ALA A 147 -22.67 27.55 4.67
C ALA A 147 -24.08 27.24 5.20
N LYS A 148 -24.88 26.62 4.34
CA LYS A 148 -26.22 26.14 4.67
C LYS A 148 -26.16 24.64 4.93
N VAL A 149 -26.80 24.16 5.96
CA VAL A 149 -26.93 22.74 6.28
C VAL A 149 -27.90 22.09 5.28
N ILE A 150 -27.42 21.12 4.53
CA ILE A 150 -28.22 20.30 3.62
C ILE A 150 -28.64 18.99 4.32
N GLN A 151 -27.66 18.31 4.94
CA GLN A 151 -27.92 17.14 5.78
C GLN A 151 -27.39 17.41 7.19
N GLY A 152 -28.29 17.40 8.17
CA GLY A 152 -28.00 17.72 9.56
C GLY A 152 -27.71 16.48 10.40
N GLY A 153 -27.38 16.73 11.66
CA GLY A 153 -27.09 15.73 12.67
C GLY A 153 -26.20 16.26 13.80
N PRO A 154 -25.65 15.38 14.67
CA PRO A 154 -24.75 15.74 15.74
C PRO A 154 -23.42 16.28 15.21
N LEU A 155 -23.06 17.50 15.56
CA LEU A 155 -21.81 18.15 15.18
C LEU A 155 -20.78 18.00 16.32
N LYS A 156 -19.88 17.02 16.18
CA LYS A 156 -18.92 16.62 17.21
C LYS A 156 -17.56 17.27 17.02
N SER A 157 -16.81 17.39 18.15
CA SER A 157 -15.45 17.93 18.20
C SER A 157 -14.46 17.15 17.30
N LYS A 158 -13.53 17.90 16.70
CA LYS A 158 -12.34 17.36 15.97
C LYS A 158 -12.66 16.43 14.79
N LYS A 159 -13.87 16.51 14.24
CA LYS A 159 -14.27 15.68 13.08
C LYS A 159 -13.58 16.12 11.80
N GLY A 160 -13.31 15.14 10.93
CA GLY A 160 -12.74 15.37 9.62
C GLY A 160 -13.66 16.19 8.73
N VAL A 161 -13.07 17.03 7.90
CA VAL A 161 -13.73 17.83 6.89
C VAL A 161 -13.23 17.40 5.51
N ASN A 162 -14.14 17.15 4.58
CA ASN A 162 -13.84 16.88 3.19
C ASN A 162 -14.45 17.97 2.31
N LEU A 163 -13.72 18.38 1.32
CA LEU A 163 -14.05 19.45 0.39
C LEU A 163 -13.93 18.93 -1.05
N PRO A 164 -14.92 18.16 -1.54
CA PRO A 164 -14.80 17.41 -2.80
C PRO A 164 -14.73 18.29 -4.05
N ASN A 165 -15.23 19.52 -3.96
CA ASN A 165 -15.29 20.44 -5.09
C ASN A 165 -14.30 21.60 -4.97
N THR A 166 -13.62 21.74 -3.83
CA THR A 166 -12.72 22.86 -3.55
C THR A 166 -11.28 22.51 -3.92
N ASP A 167 -10.68 23.34 -4.77
CA ASP A 167 -9.25 23.23 -5.09
C ASP A 167 -8.40 23.70 -3.89
N ILE A 168 -7.92 22.74 -3.11
CA ILE A 168 -7.20 22.99 -1.86
C ILE A 168 -5.78 23.41 -2.18
N SER A 169 -5.41 24.63 -1.83
CA SER A 169 -4.07 25.19 -2.08
C SER A 169 -3.00 24.77 -1.06
N GLN A 170 -3.36 24.00 -0.02
CA GLN A 170 -2.41 23.45 0.96
C GLN A 170 -1.59 22.31 0.33
N PRO A 171 -0.26 22.25 0.55
CA PRO A 171 0.57 21.15 0.05
C PRO A 171 0.16 19.81 0.67
N ALA A 172 0.35 18.71 -0.07
CA ALA A 172 0.11 17.36 0.44
C ALA A 172 1.08 16.97 1.55
N LEU A 173 2.32 17.47 1.51
CA LEU A 173 3.35 17.27 2.52
C LEU A 173 3.34 18.45 3.50
N THR A 174 2.76 18.25 4.67
CA THR A 174 2.73 19.27 5.75
C THR A 174 4.07 19.33 6.50
N GLU A 175 4.31 20.39 7.29
CA GLU A 175 5.52 20.48 8.11
C GLU A 175 5.63 19.28 9.09
N LYS A 176 4.51 18.85 9.68
CA LYS A 176 4.49 17.63 10.49
C LYS A 176 4.86 16.39 9.67
N ASP A 177 4.37 16.27 8.45
CA ASP A 177 4.73 15.13 7.59
C ASP A 177 6.22 15.14 7.22
N LYS A 178 6.85 16.31 7.11
CA LYS A 178 8.30 16.43 6.91
C LYS A 178 9.07 15.91 8.12
N GLU A 179 8.66 16.26 9.33
CA GLU A 179 9.24 15.75 10.58
C GLU A 179 9.03 14.23 10.68
N ASP A 180 7.82 13.75 10.44
CA ASP A 180 7.49 12.32 10.45
C ASP A 180 8.29 11.53 9.39
N ALA A 181 8.47 12.11 8.20
CA ALA A 181 9.24 11.49 7.12
C ALA A 181 10.74 11.39 7.48
N VAL A 182 11.33 12.44 8.03
CA VAL A 182 12.73 12.42 8.50
C VAL A 182 12.90 11.35 9.58
N PHE A 183 12.01 11.30 10.57
CA PHE A 183 12.02 10.25 11.58
C PHE A 183 11.90 8.85 10.95
N ALA A 184 10.99 8.65 10.02
CA ALA A 184 10.82 7.37 9.32
C ALA A 184 12.07 6.95 8.54
N ILE A 185 12.77 7.91 7.90
CA ILE A 185 14.06 7.69 7.22
C ILE A 185 15.12 7.22 8.22
N GLU A 186 15.24 7.88 9.36
CA GLU A 186 16.18 7.50 10.43
C GLU A 186 15.90 6.11 10.99
N GLN A 187 14.62 5.69 11.04
CA GLN A 187 14.23 4.35 11.45
C GLN A 187 14.32 3.31 10.32
N GLU A 188 14.86 3.67 9.17
CA GLU A 188 15.10 2.79 8.03
C GLU A 188 13.83 2.02 7.57
N VAL A 189 12.69 2.70 7.45
CA VAL A 189 11.46 2.09 6.93
C VAL A 189 11.64 1.59 5.49
N ASP A 190 10.86 0.59 5.09
CA ASP A 190 10.98 -0.04 3.77
C ASP A 190 10.19 0.70 2.69
N TRP A 191 9.07 1.32 3.06
CA TRP A 191 8.16 2.06 2.18
C TRP A 191 7.64 3.30 2.90
N MET A 192 7.31 4.33 2.13
CA MET A 192 6.64 5.54 2.62
C MET A 192 5.41 5.83 1.78
N ALA A 193 4.25 6.06 2.41
CA ALA A 193 3.02 6.43 1.72
C ALA A 193 2.70 7.91 1.97
N LEU A 194 2.37 8.64 0.90
CA LEU A 194 1.96 10.03 0.95
C LEU A 194 0.44 10.13 0.78
N SER A 195 -0.23 10.72 1.77
CA SER A 195 -1.67 10.97 1.76
C SER A 195 -2.05 12.19 0.91
N PHE A 196 -3.27 12.19 0.40
CA PHE A 196 -3.87 13.30 -0.35
C PHE A 196 -3.05 13.79 -1.56
N VAL A 197 -2.36 12.86 -2.25
CA VAL A 197 -1.67 13.16 -3.51
C VAL A 197 -2.69 13.63 -4.54
N ARG A 198 -2.39 14.70 -5.28
CA ARG A 198 -3.23 15.28 -6.36
C ARG A 198 -2.52 15.35 -7.70
N ASN A 199 -1.19 15.51 -7.64
CA ASN A 199 -0.34 15.71 -8.82
C ASN A 199 1.08 15.16 -8.60
N PRO A 200 1.94 15.09 -9.64
CA PRO A 200 3.32 14.64 -9.51
C PRO A 200 4.19 15.49 -8.57
N GLU A 201 3.91 16.78 -8.46
CA GLU A 201 4.69 17.74 -7.66
C GLU A 201 4.66 17.37 -6.18
N ASP A 202 3.50 16.88 -5.67
CA ASP A 202 3.36 16.39 -4.30
C ASP A 202 4.37 15.24 -4.01
N LEU A 203 4.57 14.35 -4.97
CA LEU A 203 5.52 13.22 -4.84
C LEU A 203 6.98 13.68 -4.98
N MET A 204 7.24 14.63 -5.87
CA MET A 204 8.59 15.17 -6.07
C MET A 204 9.12 15.89 -4.82
N GLU A 205 8.24 16.58 -4.07
CA GLU A 205 8.60 17.19 -2.79
C GLU A 205 9.08 16.13 -1.78
N LEU A 206 8.34 15.03 -1.63
CA LEU A 206 8.74 13.92 -0.74
C LEU A 206 10.00 13.21 -1.25
N GLN A 207 10.17 13.01 -2.57
CA GLN A 207 11.39 12.43 -3.14
C GLN A 207 12.61 13.29 -2.83
N THR A 208 12.48 14.62 -2.92
CA THR A 208 13.54 15.57 -2.58
C THR A 208 13.93 15.43 -1.12
N LEU A 209 12.96 15.46 -0.21
CA LEU A 209 13.19 15.28 1.23
C LEU A 209 13.91 13.95 1.54
N ILE A 210 13.48 12.85 0.92
CA ILE A 210 14.15 11.55 1.08
C ILE A 210 15.59 11.62 0.59
N SER A 211 15.87 12.26 -0.55
CA SER A 211 17.22 12.35 -1.11
C SER A 211 18.16 13.23 -0.28
N GLU A 212 17.64 14.20 0.46
CA GLU A 212 18.40 15.05 1.36
C GLU A 212 18.79 14.34 2.66
N HIS A 213 17.96 13.40 3.13
CA HIS A 213 18.14 12.73 4.42
C HIS A 213 18.57 11.26 4.32
N SER A 214 18.62 10.68 3.12
CA SER A 214 18.97 9.28 2.92
C SER A 214 19.96 9.09 1.77
N SER A 215 20.95 8.21 2.00
CA SER A 215 21.88 7.76 0.95
C SER A 215 21.31 6.67 0.04
N TYR A 216 20.09 6.22 0.29
CA TYR A 216 19.41 5.16 -0.45
C TYR A 216 17.95 5.53 -0.75
N LYS A 217 17.41 4.93 -1.79
CA LYS A 217 16.02 5.15 -2.18
C LYS A 217 15.07 4.45 -1.21
N ILE A 218 14.11 5.20 -0.65
CA ILE A 218 12.90 4.67 -0.02
C ILE A 218 11.78 4.82 -1.06
N PRO A 219 11.13 3.71 -1.48
CA PRO A 219 10.07 3.77 -2.47
C PRO A 219 8.81 4.41 -1.89
N ILE A 220 8.10 5.18 -2.75
CA ILE A 220 6.93 5.97 -2.36
C ILE A 220 5.65 5.36 -2.92
N ILE A 221 4.64 5.21 -2.06
CA ILE A 221 3.27 4.85 -2.41
C ILE A 221 2.43 6.12 -2.47
N ALA A 222 1.84 6.40 -3.62
CA ALA A 222 0.86 7.47 -3.76
C ALA A 222 -0.52 6.97 -3.29
N LYS A 223 -1.12 7.66 -2.31
CA LYS A 223 -2.47 7.36 -1.85
C LYS A 223 -3.48 8.14 -2.69
N ILE A 224 -4.37 7.40 -3.33
CA ILE A 224 -5.41 7.97 -4.21
C ILE A 224 -6.67 8.13 -3.38
N GLU A 225 -6.92 9.36 -2.96
CA GLU A 225 -7.94 9.79 -2.02
C GLU A 225 -8.79 10.96 -2.54
N LYS A 226 -8.35 11.59 -3.65
CA LYS A 226 -8.94 12.79 -4.23
C LYS A 226 -9.33 12.58 -5.69
N PRO A 227 -10.40 13.26 -6.18
CA PRO A 227 -10.78 13.24 -7.60
C PRO A 227 -9.65 13.68 -8.52
N GLU A 228 -8.90 14.71 -8.15
CA GLU A 228 -7.77 15.25 -8.93
C GLU A 228 -6.67 14.20 -9.11
N ALA A 229 -6.46 13.34 -8.12
CA ALA A 229 -5.51 12.23 -8.25
C ALA A 229 -5.98 11.19 -9.29
N VAL A 230 -7.28 10.93 -9.36
CA VAL A 230 -7.86 10.02 -10.37
C VAL A 230 -7.68 10.61 -11.76
N GLU A 231 -7.94 11.89 -11.95
CA GLU A 231 -7.75 12.60 -13.23
C GLU A 231 -6.29 12.65 -13.66
N ASN A 232 -5.37 12.87 -12.71
CA ASN A 232 -3.93 12.96 -12.97
C ASN A 232 -3.18 11.63 -12.87
N ILE A 233 -3.87 10.51 -12.75
CA ILE A 233 -3.27 9.22 -12.37
C ILE A 233 -2.10 8.79 -13.26
N ASP A 234 -2.18 8.99 -14.58
CA ASP A 234 -1.12 8.60 -15.51
C ASP A 234 0.17 9.42 -15.29
N LYS A 235 0.04 10.68 -14.85
CA LYS A 235 1.17 11.52 -14.48
C LYS A 235 1.73 11.11 -13.11
N ILE A 236 0.87 10.85 -12.12
CA ILE A 236 1.23 10.41 -10.76
C ILE A 236 2.02 9.10 -10.79
N ILE A 237 1.58 8.12 -11.58
CA ILE A 237 2.23 6.81 -11.72
C ILE A 237 3.70 6.93 -12.19
N ALA A 238 4.03 7.94 -12.97
CA ALA A 238 5.41 8.15 -13.44
C ALA A 238 6.38 8.57 -12.32
N TYR A 239 5.87 9.02 -11.18
CA TYR A 239 6.66 9.56 -10.07
C TYR A 239 6.51 8.79 -8.75
N CYS A 240 5.70 7.73 -8.70
CA CYS A 240 5.58 6.85 -7.54
C CYS A 240 6.12 5.44 -7.82
N ASP A 241 6.35 4.67 -6.75
CA ASP A 241 6.80 3.29 -6.83
C ASP A 241 5.66 2.30 -6.51
N GLY A 242 4.49 2.79 -6.11
CA GLY A 242 3.28 2.02 -5.84
C GLY A 242 2.06 2.90 -5.64
N LEU A 243 0.87 2.32 -5.68
CA LEU A 243 -0.40 3.00 -5.41
C LEU A 243 -1.10 2.39 -4.19
N MET A 244 -1.87 3.22 -3.49
CA MET A 244 -2.85 2.79 -2.50
C MET A 244 -4.21 3.40 -2.84
N VAL A 245 -5.19 2.56 -3.10
CA VAL A 245 -6.58 2.98 -3.28
C VAL A 245 -7.22 3.06 -1.90
N ALA A 246 -7.26 4.25 -1.33
CA ALA A 246 -7.79 4.51 0.02
C ALA A 246 -9.29 4.81 -0.08
N ARG A 247 -10.10 3.75 -0.20
CA ARG A 247 -11.53 3.82 -0.54
C ARG A 247 -12.37 4.60 0.46
N GLY A 248 -11.98 4.62 1.74
CA GLY A 248 -12.67 5.35 2.79
C GLY A 248 -12.67 6.86 2.51
N ASP A 249 -11.50 7.44 2.28
CA ASP A 249 -11.34 8.86 1.98
C ASP A 249 -11.85 9.18 0.56
N LEU A 250 -11.49 8.36 -0.45
CA LEU A 250 -11.95 8.54 -1.82
C LEU A 250 -13.48 8.49 -1.94
N GLY A 251 -14.15 7.57 -1.21
CA GLY A 251 -15.61 7.43 -1.26
C GLY A 251 -16.39 8.54 -0.58
N VAL A 252 -15.71 9.44 0.15
CA VAL A 252 -16.29 10.70 0.64
C VAL A 252 -16.12 11.83 -0.39
N GLU A 253 -15.05 11.76 -1.17
CA GLU A 253 -14.67 12.79 -2.16
C GLU A 253 -15.32 12.59 -3.54
N VAL A 254 -15.68 11.33 -3.89
CA VAL A 254 -16.38 10.99 -5.14
C VAL A 254 -17.70 10.28 -4.83
N PRO A 255 -18.68 10.27 -5.74
CA PRO A 255 -19.90 9.49 -5.56
C PRO A 255 -19.58 8.01 -5.28
N ALA A 256 -20.10 7.46 -4.18
CA ALA A 256 -19.77 6.14 -3.69
C ALA A 256 -19.92 5.02 -4.74
N HIS A 257 -20.90 5.13 -5.65
CA HIS A 257 -21.13 4.17 -6.74
C HIS A 257 -20.03 4.17 -7.81
N GLN A 258 -19.17 5.18 -7.87
CA GLN A 258 -18.03 5.25 -8.80
C GLN A 258 -16.78 4.57 -8.24
N VAL A 259 -16.63 4.47 -6.91
CA VAL A 259 -15.44 3.92 -6.25
C VAL A 259 -15.04 2.54 -6.79
N PRO A 260 -15.95 1.57 -7.00
CA PRO A 260 -15.57 0.26 -7.54
C PRO A 260 -14.99 0.31 -8.95
N LEU A 261 -15.48 1.21 -9.80
CA LEU A 261 -14.95 1.39 -11.17
C LEU A 261 -13.58 2.06 -11.14
N ILE A 262 -13.43 3.11 -10.33
CA ILE A 262 -12.15 3.80 -10.12
C ILE A 262 -11.11 2.80 -9.59
N GLN A 263 -11.45 1.97 -8.60
CA GLN A 263 -10.56 0.91 -8.08
C GLN A 263 -10.04 0.02 -9.22
N LYS A 264 -10.93 -0.50 -10.07
CA LYS A 264 -10.56 -1.38 -11.19
C LYS A 264 -9.64 -0.67 -12.18
N GLU A 265 -9.93 0.57 -12.52
CA GLU A 265 -9.10 1.37 -13.41
C GLU A 265 -7.69 1.60 -12.83
N LEU A 266 -7.61 2.00 -11.54
CA LEU A 266 -6.33 2.21 -10.86
C LEU A 266 -5.50 0.93 -10.79
N VAL A 267 -6.11 -0.22 -10.51
CA VAL A 267 -5.43 -1.52 -10.52
C VAL A 267 -4.89 -1.84 -11.92
N LEU A 268 -5.68 -1.64 -12.96
CA LEU A 268 -5.22 -1.88 -14.35
C LEU A 268 -4.06 -0.97 -14.74
N LYS A 269 -4.12 0.32 -14.38
CA LYS A 269 -3.04 1.29 -14.66
C LYS A 269 -1.76 0.96 -13.89
N ALA A 270 -1.85 0.60 -12.60
CA ALA A 270 -0.72 0.16 -11.80
C ALA A 270 -0.04 -1.08 -12.40
N LYS A 271 -0.82 -2.08 -12.80
CA LYS A 271 -0.31 -3.28 -13.47
C LYS A 271 0.40 -2.96 -14.79
N LYS A 272 -0.18 -2.09 -15.62
CA LYS A 272 0.43 -1.64 -16.87
C LYS A 272 1.76 -0.93 -16.61
N ALA A 273 1.84 -0.14 -15.56
CA ALA A 273 3.05 0.53 -15.13
C ALA A 273 4.04 -0.39 -14.39
N ARG A 274 3.58 -1.58 -13.93
CA ARG A 274 4.35 -2.57 -13.17
C ARG A 274 4.81 -2.06 -11.81
N ILE A 275 3.91 -1.35 -11.14
CA ILE A 275 4.05 -0.94 -9.75
C ILE A 275 2.98 -1.64 -8.91
N PRO A 276 3.26 -1.96 -7.63
CA PRO A 276 2.28 -2.61 -6.76
C PRO A 276 1.13 -1.69 -6.44
N VAL A 277 -0.05 -2.28 -6.24
CA VAL A 277 -1.25 -1.59 -5.79
C VAL A 277 -1.84 -2.25 -4.54
N ILE A 278 -2.12 -1.42 -3.54
CA ILE A 278 -2.76 -1.81 -2.28
C ILE A 278 -4.22 -1.36 -2.31
N ILE A 279 -5.16 -2.27 -2.04
CA ILE A 279 -6.55 -1.91 -1.78
C ILE A 279 -6.74 -1.76 -0.28
N ALA A 280 -7.20 -0.58 0.14
CA ALA A 280 -7.21 -0.17 1.52
C ALA A 280 -8.60 0.28 2.00
N THR A 281 -8.80 0.18 3.31
CA THR A 281 -9.97 0.59 4.11
C THR A 281 -11.22 -0.25 3.90
N GLN A 282 -11.97 -0.45 4.98
CA GLN A 282 -13.27 -1.15 5.00
C GLN A 282 -13.25 -2.55 4.39
N MET A 283 -12.11 -3.28 4.53
CA MET A 283 -11.97 -4.61 3.95
C MET A 283 -12.69 -5.68 4.77
N MET A 284 -12.52 -5.67 6.10
CA MET A 284 -13.13 -6.61 7.04
C MET A 284 -13.51 -5.90 8.36
N GLU A 285 -14.07 -4.70 8.25
CA GLU A 285 -14.33 -3.78 9.35
C GLU A 285 -15.20 -4.36 10.46
N SER A 286 -16.17 -5.22 10.12
CA SER A 286 -16.99 -5.92 11.12
C SER A 286 -16.16 -6.77 12.08
N MET A 287 -14.99 -7.25 11.66
CA MET A 287 -14.07 -8.04 12.48
C MET A 287 -13.27 -7.22 13.51
N ILE A 288 -13.47 -5.92 13.59
CA ILE A 288 -13.02 -5.13 14.75
C ILE A 288 -13.63 -5.70 16.03
N THR A 289 -14.91 -6.09 16.00
CA THR A 289 -15.65 -6.59 17.16
C THR A 289 -16.26 -7.98 16.94
N SER A 290 -16.34 -8.47 15.70
CA SER A 290 -16.88 -9.78 15.34
C SER A 290 -15.77 -10.78 15.01
N LEU A 291 -15.96 -12.05 15.39
CA LEU A 291 -15.04 -13.13 15.04
C LEU A 291 -15.17 -13.57 13.56
N THR A 292 -16.25 -13.21 12.91
CA THR A 292 -16.53 -13.59 11.51
C THR A 292 -16.87 -12.37 10.68
N PRO A 293 -16.36 -12.28 9.43
CA PRO A 293 -16.70 -11.19 8.52
C PRO A 293 -18.10 -11.34 7.97
N THR A 294 -18.67 -10.27 7.47
CA THR A 294 -19.89 -10.29 6.67
C THR A 294 -19.64 -10.93 5.30
N ARG A 295 -20.71 -11.38 4.63
CA ARG A 295 -20.61 -11.89 3.24
C ARG A 295 -20.16 -10.82 2.26
N ALA A 296 -20.54 -9.56 2.48
CA ALA A 296 -20.12 -8.43 1.66
C ALA A 296 -18.62 -8.20 1.75
N GLU A 297 -18.03 -8.26 2.95
CA GLU A 297 -16.58 -8.12 3.17
C GLU A 297 -15.80 -9.29 2.55
N VAL A 298 -16.28 -10.53 2.67
CA VAL A 298 -15.67 -11.68 1.99
C VAL A 298 -15.65 -11.47 0.49
N ASN A 299 -16.77 -11.00 -0.09
CA ASN A 299 -16.86 -10.71 -1.52
C ASN A 299 -15.94 -9.55 -1.94
N ASP A 300 -15.80 -8.52 -1.10
CA ASP A 300 -14.95 -7.37 -1.37
C ASP A 300 -13.46 -7.75 -1.40
N VAL A 301 -12.99 -8.52 -0.43
CA VAL A 301 -11.63 -9.07 -0.42
C VAL A 301 -11.38 -9.94 -1.66
N ALA A 302 -12.30 -10.86 -1.95
CA ALA A 302 -12.20 -11.74 -3.12
C ALA A 302 -12.14 -10.94 -4.42
N ASN A 303 -12.99 -9.92 -4.56
CA ASN A 303 -13.05 -9.07 -5.75
C ASN A 303 -11.76 -8.25 -5.92
N SER A 304 -11.20 -7.72 -4.83
CA SER A 304 -9.92 -7.00 -4.86
C SER A 304 -8.77 -7.89 -5.34
N VAL A 305 -8.74 -9.16 -4.93
CA VAL A 305 -7.77 -10.16 -5.40
C VAL A 305 -7.99 -10.48 -6.88
N MET A 306 -9.25 -10.69 -7.30
CA MET A 306 -9.61 -10.94 -8.71
C MET A 306 -9.29 -9.74 -9.62
N ASP A 307 -9.45 -8.50 -9.15
CA ASP A 307 -9.02 -7.30 -9.87
C ASP A 307 -7.51 -7.28 -10.08
N GLY A 308 -6.77 -7.99 -9.25
CA GLY A 308 -5.32 -8.16 -9.31
C GLY A 308 -4.54 -7.21 -8.42
N ALA A 309 -5.06 -6.86 -7.26
CA ALA A 309 -4.31 -6.18 -6.23
C ALA A 309 -3.02 -6.93 -5.86
N ASP A 310 -1.95 -6.20 -5.57
CA ASP A 310 -0.73 -6.77 -5.01
C ASP A 310 -0.89 -7.04 -3.52
N ALA A 311 -1.62 -6.16 -2.84
CA ALA A 311 -1.89 -6.29 -1.42
C ALA A 311 -3.30 -5.78 -1.06
N VAL A 312 -3.82 -6.30 0.05
CA VAL A 312 -5.02 -5.82 0.73
C VAL A 312 -4.64 -5.38 2.14
N MET A 313 -5.26 -4.29 2.63
CA MET A 313 -4.87 -3.66 3.89
C MET A 313 -5.97 -3.75 4.93
N LEU A 314 -5.56 -4.06 6.17
CA LEU A 314 -6.38 -3.99 7.38
C LEU A 314 -5.95 -2.78 8.22
N SER A 315 -6.90 -2.03 8.72
CA SER A 315 -6.72 -0.81 9.51
C SER A 315 -7.11 -1.03 10.97
N GLY A 316 -8.33 -0.67 11.35
CA GLY A 316 -8.88 -0.85 12.69
C GLY A 316 -8.91 -2.31 13.14
N GLU A 317 -9.14 -3.22 12.20
CA GLU A 317 -9.24 -4.65 12.42
C GLU A 317 -7.99 -5.25 13.10
N THR A 318 -6.82 -4.70 12.82
CA THR A 318 -5.55 -5.14 13.42
C THR A 318 -5.02 -4.18 14.48
N SER A 319 -5.29 -2.86 14.35
CA SER A 319 -4.73 -1.87 15.27
C SER A 319 -5.44 -1.80 16.62
N VAL A 320 -6.76 -1.94 16.63
CA VAL A 320 -7.62 -1.85 17.83
C VAL A 320 -8.62 -2.99 17.94
N GLY A 321 -8.71 -3.86 16.92
CA GLY A 321 -9.65 -4.97 16.87
C GLY A 321 -9.43 -6.02 17.95
N GLN A 322 -10.48 -6.74 18.31
CA GLN A 322 -10.45 -7.78 19.34
C GLN A 322 -9.81 -9.08 18.81
N TYR A 323 -9.76 -9.28 17.49
CA TYR A 323 -9.37 -10.55 16.86
C TYR A 323 -8.28 -10.37 15.78
N PRO A 324 -7.13 -9.70 16.08
CA PRO A 324 -6.16 -9.32 15.06
C PRO A 324 -5.51 -10.50 14.32
N VAL A 325 -5.29 -11.65 14.96
CA VAL A 325 -4.74 -12.85 14.30
C VAL A 325 -5.80 -13.51 13.43
N GLN A 326 -7.01 -13.67 13.95
CA GLN A 326 -8.10 -14.35 13.25
C GLN A 326 -8.54 -13.61 11.98
N VAL A 327 -8.49 -12.26 11.97
CA VAL A 327 -8.81 -11.49 10.76
C VAL A 327 -7.76 -11.73 9.67
N ILE A 328 -6.48 -11.85 10.02
CA ILE A 328 -5.42 -12.22 9.07
C ILE A 328 -5.62 -13.63 8.51
N GLU A 329 -5.93 -14.61 9.37
CA GLU A 329 -6.22 -15.99 8.96
C GLU A 329 -7.40 -16.06 8.00
N LYS A 330 -8.52 -15.37 8.32
CA LYS A 330 -9.71 -15.30 7.45
C LYS A 330 -9.37 -14.67 6.10
N MET A 331 -8.70 -13.52 6.09
CA MET A 331 -8.27 -12.85 4.87
C MET A 331 -7.30 -13.73 4.05
N SER A 332 -6.34 -14.39 4.70
CA SER A 332 -5.43 -15.34 4.05
C SER A 332 -6.17 -16.51 3.38
N ASN A 333 -7.23 -17.01 4.01
CA ASN A 333 -8.03 -18.10 3.45
C ASN A 333 -8.85 -17.63 2.24
N ILE A 334 -9.45 -16.44 2.28
CA ILE A 334 -10.15 -15.85 1.12
C ILE A 334 -9.18 -15.71 -0.04
N ILE A 335 -8.01 -15.10 0.20
CA ILE A 335 -6.97 -14.92 -0.82
C ILE A 335 -6.58 -16.26 -1.47
N LYS A 336 -6.25 -17.28 -0.65
CA LYS A 336 -5.85 -18.61 -1.15
C LYS A 336 -6.95 -19.27 -1.99
N THR A 337 -8.22 -19.13 -1.56
CA THR A 337 -9.36 -19.69 -2.29
C THR A 337 -9.50 -19.07 -3.67
N VAL A 338 -9.37 -17.74 -3.74
CA VAL A 338 -9.46 -17.01 -5.02
C VAL A 338 -8.26 -17.34 -5.93
N GLU A 339 -7.04 -17.34 -5.39
CA GLU A 339 -5.81 -17.62 -6.14
C GLU A 339 -5.70 -19.06 -6.66
N ASN A 340 -6.43 -20.00 -6.08
CA ASN A 340 -6.52 -21.38 -6.55
C ASN A 340 -7.64 -21.60 -7.60
N SER A 341 -8.33 -20.53 -8.00
CA SER A 341 -9.41 -20.57 -8.98
C SER A 341 -8.91 -20.12 -10.36
N ASP A 342 -9.39 -20.79 -11.41
CA ASP A 342 -9.12 -20.43 -12.81
C ASP A 342 -9.82 -19.13 -13.26
N LEU A 343 -10.53 -18.44 -12.35
CA LEU A 343 -11.24 -17.19 -12.64
C LEU A 343 -10.33 -15.96 -12.70
N ILE A 344 -9.05 -16.08 -12.27
CA ILE A 344 -8.10 -14.97 -12.32
C ILE A 344 -7.35 -14.97 -13.64
N HIS A 345 -7.74 -14.10 -14.56
CA HIS A 345 -7.03 -13.87 -15.81
C HIS A 345 -6.42 -12.48 -15.83
N VAL A 346 -5.08 -12.42 -15.89
CA VAL A 346 -4.37 -11.16 -16.13
C VAL A 346 -4.12 -11.05 -17.62
N PRO A 347 -4.58 -9.96 -18.29
CA PRO A 347 -4.31 -9.75 -19.70
C PRO A 347 -2.80 -9.73 -19.98
N GLN A 348 -2.34 -10.64 -20.86
CA GLN A 348 -0.94 -10.76 -21.24
C GLN A 348 -0.65 -9.88 -22.46
N ASN A 349 -0.14 -8.68 -22.21
CA ASN A 349 0.27 -7.75 -23.26
C ASN A 349 1.80 -7.71 -23.34
N PRO A 350 2.44 -8.24 -24.39
CA PRO A 350 3.88 -8.22 -24.50
C PRO A 350 4.42 -6.78 -24.52
N PRO A 351 5.64 -6.54 -24.02
CA PRO A 351 6.25 -5.21 -24.06
C PRO A 351 6.54 -4.81 -25.51
N TYR A 352 6.00 -3.69 -25.97
CA TYR A 352 6.18 -3.19 -27.34
C TYR A 352 7.05 -1.92 -27.41
N ILE A 353 7.19 -1.19 -26.30
CA ILE A 353 7.98 0.05 -26.27
C ILE A 353 9.46 -0.29 -26.06
N ARG A 354 10.30 0.01 -27.05
CA ARG A 354 11.74 -0.19 -26.99
C ARG A 354 12.40 0.90 -26.15
N THR A 355 12.68 0.58 -24.89
CA THR A 355 13.44 1.39 -23.94
C THR A 355 14.83 0.78 -23.70
N LYS A 356 15.71 1.47 -22.98
CA LYS A 356 17.02 0.90 -22.55
C LYS A 356 16.88 -0.45 -21.81
N ARG A 357 15.72 -0.72 -21.17
CA ARG A 357 15.43 -1.97 -20.43
C ARG A 357 14.52 -2.94 -21.21
N PHE A 358 14.35 -2.76 -22.52
CA PHE A 358 13.45 -3.59 -23.33
C PHE A 358 13.80 -5.07 -23.26
N ILE A 359 15.08 -5.42 -23.34
CA ILE A 359 15.55 -6.82 -23.25
C ILE A 359 15.11 -7.44 -21.91
N THR A 360 15.40 -6.80 -20.80
CA THR A 360 14.97 -7.30 -19.48
C THR A 360 13.46 -7.45 -19.37
N LYS A 361 12.69 -6.48 -19.88
CA LYS A 361 11.22 -6.56 -19.89
C LYS A 361 10.71 -7.72 -20.72
N SER A 362 11.32 -7.94 -21.89
CA SER A 362 10.98 -9.05 -22.81
C SER A 362 11.30 -10.40 -22.17
N ILE A 363 12.48 -10.55 -21.57
CA ILE A 363 12.88 -11.78 -20.88
C ILE A 363 11.93 -12.10 -19.72
N CYS A 364 11.56 -11.12 -18.89
CA CYS A 364 10.63 -11.33 -17.80
C CYS A 364 9.24 -11.76 -18.29
N TYR A 365 8.76 -11.18 -19.40
CA TYR A 365 7.52 -11.58 -20.04
C TYR A 365 7.57 -13.04 -20.52
N HIS A 366 8.60 -13.38 -21.28
CA HIS A 366 8.75 -14.74 -21.79
C HIS A 366 9.01 -15.76 -20.68
N ALA A 367 9.71 -15.38 -19.61
CA ALA A 367 9.89 -16.26 -18.45
C ALA A 367 8.55 -16.56 -17.76
N ALA A 368 7.68 -15.55 -17.57
CA ALA A 368 6.37 -15.76 -16.97
C ALA A 368 5.47 -16.67 -17.83
N ASN A 369 5.43 -16.45 -19.16
CA ASN A 369 4.65 -17.29 -20.08
C ASN A 369 5.21 -18.72 -20.17
N MET A 370 6.53 -18.84 -20.34
CA MET A 370 7.19 -20.14 -20.40
C MET A 370 6.97 -20.94 -19.11
N ALA A 371 6.96 -20.27 -17.95
CA ALA A 371 6.71 -20.95 -16.69
C ALA A 371 5.34 -21.64 -16.67
N ASN A 372 4.32 -20.99 -17.23
CA ASN A 372 2.98 -21.59 -17.35
C ASN A 372 2.94 -22.71 -18.40
N GLU A 373 3.63 -22.53 -19.55
CA GLU A 373 3.68 -23.53 -20.63
C GLU A 373 4.34 -24.85 -20.23
N ILE A 374 5.45 -24.77 -19.44
CA ILE A 374 6.19 -25.95 -18.99
C ILE A 374 5.84 -26.38 -17.57
N ASN A 375 4.83 -25.78 -16.94
CA ASN A 375 4.47 -25.98 -15.54
C ASN A 375 5.66 -25.81 -14.59
N ALA A 376 6.52 -24.81 -14.81
CA ALA A 376 7.65 -24.54 -13.95
C ALA A 376 7.18 -24.19 -12.54
N ARG A 377 7.82 -24.80 -11.53
CA ARG A 377 7.47 -24.60 -10.12
C ARG A 377 7.90 -23.23 -9.61
N ALA A 378 9.02 -22.70 -10.13
CA ALA A 378 9.56 -21.42 -9.71
C ALA A 378 10.22 -20.67 -10.88
N ILE A 379 10.20 -19.33 -10.76
CA ILE A 379 11.07 -18.41 -11.50
C ILE A 379 12.02 -17.80 -10.46
N SER A 380 13.34 -18.07 -10.61
CA SER A 380 14.36 -17.51 -9.74
C SER A 380 15.09 -16.34 -10.42
N THR A 381 15.44 -15.31 -9.69
CA THR A 381 16.22 -14.18 -10.20
C THR A 381 17.18 -13.62 -9.17
N LEU A 382 18.39 -13.25 -9.62
CA LEU A 382 19.34 -12.49 -8.84
C LEU A 382 19.20 -11.02 -9.20
N THR A 383 19.11 -10.15 -8.20
CA THR A 383 18.95 -8.72 -8.42
C THR A 383 19.54 -7.87 -7.29
N ASN A 384 20.13 -6.73 -7.64
CA ASN A 384 20.62 -5.74 -6.67
C ASN A 384 19.60 -4.63 -6.41
N SER A 385 18.71 -4.35 -7.37
CA SER A 385 17.75 -3.24 -7.32
C SER A 385 16.30 -3.69 -7.19
N GLY A 386 16.02 -4.99 -7.23
CA GLY A 386 14.66 -5.51 -7.23
C GLY A 386 13.89 -5.37 -8.56
N TYR A 387 14.42 -4.62 -9.54
CA TYR A 387 13.70 -4.29 -10.77
C TYR A 387 13.09 -5.52 -11.48
N THR A 388 13.82 -6.61 -11.57
CA THR A 388 13.35 -7.86 -12.19
C THR A 388 12.14 -8.43 -11.45
N ALA A 389 12.15 -8.36 -10.12
CA ALA A 389 11.04 -8.84 -9.30
C ALA A 389 9.74 -8.07 -9.61
N PHE A 390 9.79 -6.74 -9.73
CA PHE A 390 8.64 -5.93 -10.16
C PHE A 390 8.13 -6.36 -11.54
N GLN A 391 9.05 -6.61 -12.48
CA GLN A 391 8.66 -7.03 -13.85
C GLN A 391 7.98 -8.40 -13.87
N ILE A 392 8.52 -9.40 -13.16
CA ILE A 392 7.95 -10.75 -13.13
C ILE A 392 6.62 -10.75 -12.37
N SER A 393 6.56 -10.09 -11.21
CA SER A 393 5.36 -10.00 -10.37
C SER A 393 4.16 -9.45 -11.13
N ALA A 394 4.37 -8.44 -11.98
CA ALA A 394 3.31 -7.83 -12.78
C ALA A 394 2.65 -8.80 -13.80
N TRP A 395 3.34 -9.87 -14.21
CA TRP A 395 2.82 -10.87 -15.13
C TRP A 395 2.03 -11.99 -14.45
N ARG A 396 1.99 -12.02 -13.11
CA ARG A 396 1.21 -12.99 -12.31
C ARG A 396 1.44 -14.45 -12.72
N PRO A 397 2.69 -14.95 -12.82
CA PRO A 397 2.93 -16.35 -13.17
C PRO A 397 2.37 -17.30 -12.10
N ASP A 398 1.99 -18.52 -12.52
CA ASP A 398 1.59 -19.57 -11.58
C ASP A 398 2.76 -20.07 -10.73
N ALA A 399 3.97 -19.97 -11.26
CA ALA A 399 5.21 -20.28 -10.59
C ALA A 399 5.50 -19.37 -9.38
N HIS A 400 6.23 -19.88 -8.39
CA HIS A 400 6.79 -19.07 -7.31
C HIS A 400 7.82 -18.07 -7.84
N ILE A 401 7.81 -16.84 -7.40
CA ILE A 401 8.81 -15.83 -7.75
C ILE A 401 9.83 -15.76 -6.61
N LEU A 402 11.01 -16.36 -6.84
CA LEU A 402 12.09 -16.44 -5.87
C LEU A 402 13.18 -15.44 -6.24
N VAL A 403 13.41 -14.48 -5.34
CA VAL A 403 14.35 -13.38 -5.58
C VAL A 403 15.53 -13.49 -4.63
N PHE A 404 16.73 -13.45 -5.16
CA PHE A 404 17.98 -13.55 -4.39
C PHE A 404 18.75 -12.25 -4.51
N SER A 405 19.19 -11.70 -3.37
CA SER A 405 19.91 -10.43 -3.32
C SER A 405 20.87 -10.36 -2.16
N SER A 406 22.04 -9.75 -2.37
CA SER A 406 22.96 -9.37 -1.30
C SER A 406 22.56 -8.08 -0.59
N ASN A 407 21.56 -7.36 -1.11
CA ASN A 407 21.06 -6.13 -0.51
C ASN A 407 19.88 -6.44 0.44
N LYS A 408 20.15 -6.46 1.74
CA LYS A 408 19.16 -6.76 2.78
C LYS A 408 17.94 -5.83 2.76
N ARG A 409 18.12 -4.55 2.41
CA ARG A 409 17.00 -3.58 2.34
C ARG A 409 15.95 -3.95 1.30
N ILE A 410 16.43 -4.34 0.11
CA ILE A 410 15.54 -4.75 -0.98
C ILE A 410 14.71 -5.98 -0.60
N ILE A 411 15.26 -6.90 0.16
CA ILE A 411 14.57 -8.12 0.57
C ILE A 411 13.27 -7.80 1.31
N SER A 412 13.29 -6.88 2.26
CA SER A 412 12.09 -6.43 2.97
C SER A 412 11.15 -5.65 2.03
N GLN A 413 11.67 -4.71 1.25
CA GLN A 413 10.87 -3.92 0.30
C GLN A 413 10.08 -4.81 -0.69
N LEU A 414 10.72 -5.86 -1.22
CA LEU A 414 10.11 -6.77 -2.18
C LEU A 414 8.97 -7.62 -1.59
N ASN A 415 8.83 -7.67 -0.27
CA ASN A 415 7.76 -8.42 0.37
C ASN A 415 6.36 -7.80 0.17
N LEU A 416 6.27 -6.58 -0.36
CA LEU A 416 5.00 -5.98 -0.80
C LEU A 416 4.54 -6.51 -2.17
N LEU A 417 5.45 -7.01 -3.02
CA LEU A 417 5.13 -7.44 -4.37
C LEU A 417 4.39 -8.78 -4.40
N TRP A 418 3.36 -8.88 -5.22
CA TRP A 418 2.60 -10.09 -5.41
C TRP A 418 3.49 -11.29 -5.78
N GLY A 419 3.28 -12.42 -5.12
CA GLY A 419 3.97 -13.68 -5.38
C GLY A 419 5.45 -13.73 -5.01
N VAL A 420 6.10 -12.60 -4.77
CA VAL A 420 7.55 -12.51 -4.52
C VAL A 420 7.91 -13.10 -3.15
N ARG A 421 8.99 -13.91 -3.14
CA ARG A 421 9.72 -14.38 -1.95
C ARG A 421 11.18 -14.02 -2.13
N ALA A 422 11.72 -13.17 -1.26
CA ALA A 422 13.08 -12.69 -1.35
C ALA A 422 13.98 -13.38 -0.31
N PHE A 423 15.21 -13.66 -0.68
CA PHE A 423 16.22 -14.34 0.13
C PHE A 423 17.55 -13.61 0.06
N TYR A 424 18.26 -13.59 1.18
CA TYR A 424 19.62 -13.09 1.20
C TYR A 424 20.56 -14.09 0.53
N TYR A 425 21.37 -13.60 -0.42
CA TYR A 425 22.38 -14.37 -1.11
C TYR A 425 23.52 -13.45 -1.53
N ASP A 426 24.74 -13.72 -1.05
CA ASP A 426 25.93 -12.88 -1.27
C ASP A 426 27.15 -13.66 -1.80
N LYS A 427 26.95 -14.91 -2.22
CA LYS A 427 28.04 -15.71 -2.79
C LYS A 427 28.28 -15.30 -4.25
N PHE A 428 29.55 -15.08 -4.58
CA PHE A 428 30.02 -14.78 -5.93
C PHE A 428 30.70 -16.03 -6.52
N ALA A 429 29.91 -16.96 -7.00
CA ALA A 429 30.35 -18.18 -7.65
C ALA A 429 30.20 -18.10 -9.18
N SER A 430 30.54 -19.18 -9.89
CA SER A 430 30.18 -19.30 -11.31
C SER A 430 28.66 -19.32 -11.50
N THR A 431 28.19 -19.09 -12.71
CA THR A 431 26.75 -19.12 -13.03
C THR A 431 26.11 -20.45 -12.65
N ASP A 432 26.78 -21.56 -12.98
CA ASP A 432 26.27 -22.90 -12.70
C ASP A 432 26.20 -23.19 -11.20
N GLU A 433 27.24 -22.79 -10.47
CA GLU A 433 27.26 -22.91 -9.00
C GLU A 433 26.17 -22.05 -8.36
N THR A 434 26.00 -20.81 -8.82
CA THR A 434 24.96 -19.91 -8.30
C THR A 434 23.56 -20.47 -8.55
N ILE A 435 23.27 -20.98 -9.77
CA ILE A 435 21.98 -21.58 -10.08
C ILE A 435 21.73 -22.83 -9.23
N ASN A 436 22.74 -23.68 -9.03
CA ASN A 436 22.64 -24.85 -8.16
C ASN A 436 22.38 -24.42 -6.69
N ASP A 437 23.08 -23.39 -6.18
CA ASP A 437 22.89 -22.88 -4.83
C ASP A 437 21.48 -22.34 -4.61
N VAL A 438 20.97 -21.49 -5.52
CA VAL A 438 19.63 -20.93 -5.38
C VAL A 438 18.54 -21.98 -5.49
N ASN A 439 18.72 -23.00 -6.34
CA ASN A 439 17.80 -24.15 -6.46
C ASN A 439 17.83 -24.97 -5.16
N LYS A 440 19.02 -25.19 -4.56
CA LYS A 440 19.17 -25.87 -3.27
C LYS A 440 18.44 -25.10 -2.15
N ILE A 441 18.61 -23.78 -2.07
CA ILE A 441 17.90 -22.94 -1.09
C ILE A 441 16.38 -23.05 -1.29
N ALA A 442 15.92 -23.02 -2.55
CA ALA A 442 14.50 -23.18 -2.87
C ALA A 442 13.95 -24.54 -2.43
N TYR A 443 14.72 -25.60 -2.63
CA TYR A 443 14.40 -26.96 -2.19
C TYR A 443 14.33 -27.07 -0.66
N GLU A 444 15.37 -26.63 0.04
CA GLU A 444 15.45 -26.65 1.52
C GLU A 444 14.32 -25.84 2.17
N LYS A 445 13.86 -24.76 1.51
CA LYS A 445 12.73 -23.94 1.98
C LYS A 445 11.36 -24.50 1.54
N GLY A 446 11.30 -25.61 0.81
CA GLY A 446 10.07 -26.28 0.37
C GLY A 446 9.28 -25.47 -0.67
N TYR A 447 9.95 -24.72 -1.54
CA TYR A 447 9.33 -24.06 -2.71
C TYR A 447 9.35 -24.92 -3.94
N VAL A 448 10.34 -25.80 -4.05
CA VAL A 448 10.51 -26.77 -5.14
C VAL A 448 10.86 -28.13 -4.57
N GLU A 449 10.56 -29.18 -5.34
CA GLU A 449 10.90 -30.58 -5.05
C GLU A 449 11.87 -31.11 -6.13
N ALA A 450 12.41 -32.31 -5.93
CA ALA A 450 13.23 -32.95 -6.95
C ALA A 450 12.39 -33.14 -8.24
N GLU A 451 13.03 -33.00 -9.39
CA GLU A 451 12.44 -33.09 -10.75
C GLU A 451 11.54 -31.88 -11.13
N ASP A 452 11.27 -30.93 -10.22
CA ASP A 452 10.58 -29.70 -10.58
C ASP A 452 11.40 -28.86 -11.58
N MET A 453 10.71 -28.23 -12.54
CA MET A 453 11.33 -27.27 -13.48
C MET A 453 11.42 -25.88 -12.86
N VAL A 454 12.57 -25.24 -12.98
CA VAL A 454 12.85 -23.87 -12.54
C VAL A 454 13.39 -23.03 -13.70
N ILE A 455 12.87 -21.82 -13.84
CA ILE A 455 13.38 -20.82 -14.78
C ILE A 455 14.26 -19.82 -14.00
N SER A 456 15.55 -19.74 -14.36
CA SER A 456 16.51 -18.83 -13.74
C SER A 456 16.81 -17.65 -14.65
N LEU A 457 16.69 -16.42 -14.11
CA LEU A 457 16.98 -15.17 -14.79
C LEU A 457 18.22 -14.50 -14.20
N ALA A 458 19.19 -14.17 -15.06
CA ALA A 458 20.44 -13.57 -14.65
C ALA A 458 20.94 -12.49 -15.64
N ALA A 459 21.78 -11.58 -15.15
CA ALA A 459 22.63 -10.74 -15.97
C ALA A 459 23.94 -11.51 -16.26
N MET A 460 24.32 -11.64 -17.51
CA MET A 460 25.53 -12.32 -17.93
C MET A 460 26.43 -11.36 -18.69
N PRO A 461 27.73 -11.27 -18.36
CA PRO A 461 28.47 -11.99 -17.31
C PRO A 461 28.05 -11.56 -15.90
N MET A 462 27.96 -12.53 -14.94
CA MET A 462 27.45 -12.25 -13.57
C MET A 462 28.32 -11.26 -12.76
N LYS A 463 29.62 -11.15 -13.10
CA LYS A 463 30.55 -10.21 -12.44
C LYS A 463 30.33 -8.75 -12.84
N GLU A 464 29.61 -8.51 -13.93
CA GLU A 464 29.30 -7.17 -14.40
C GLU A 464 27.93 -6.73 -13.88
N LYS A 465 27.85 -5.51 -13.33
CA LYS A 465 26.57 -4.91 -12.98
C LYS A 465 25.79 -4.61 -14.26
N GLY A 466 24.92 -5.51 -14.66
CA GLY A 466 24.16 -5.41 -15.90
C GLY A 466 22.66 -5.67 -15.71
N MET A 467 21.94 -5.49 -16.82
CA MET A 467 20.52 -5.82 -16.92
C MET A 467 20.38 -7.31 -17.23
N VAL A 468 19.32 -7.95 -16.69
CA VAL A 468 18.98 -9.35 -17.01
C VAL A 468 18.90 -9.52 -18.53
N ASN A 469 19.69 -10.44 -19.04
CA ASN A 469 19.85 -10.74 -20.47
C ASN A 469 19.82 -12.24 -20.79
N THR A 470 19.65 -13.09 -19.77
CA THR A 470 19.69 -14.55 -19.90
C THR A 470 18.52 -15.19 -19.16
N LEU A 471 17.92 -16.19 -19.79
CA LEU A 471 16.93 -17.09 -19.26
C LEU A 471 17.45 -18.52 -19.38
N ARG A 472 17.43 -19.28 -18.28
CA ARG A 472 17.84 -20.69 -18.26
C ARG A 472 16.75 -21.53 -17.61
N VAL A 473 16.39 -22.63 -18.23
CA VAL A 473 15.53 -23.67 -17.67
C VAL A 473 16.40 -24.76 -17.09
N SER A 474 16.08 -25.23 -15.91
CA SER A 474 16.79 -26.34 -15.24
C SER A 474 15.82 -27.18 -14.40
N GLU A 475 16.15 -28.46 -14.31
CA GLU A 475 15.49 -29.40 -13.39
C GLU A 475 16.14 -29.35 -12.02
N VAL A 476 15.36 -29.43 -10.97
CA VAL A 476 15.84 -29.43 -9.57
C VAL A 476 16.39 -30.81 -9.22
N LYS A 477 17.64 -30.85 -8.75
CA LYS A 477 18.27 -32.09 -8.30
C LYS A 477 17.68 -32.57 -6.98
N ASP A 478 17.78 -33.86 -6.70
CA ASP A 478 17.47 -34.41 -5.38
C ASP A 478 18.61 -34.08 -4.39
N TYR A 479 18.44 -32.99 -3.63
CA TYR A 479 19.41 -32.54 -2.63
C TYR A 479 19.35 -33.33 -1.31
N SER A 480 18.38 -34.25 -1.15
CA SER A 480 18.33 -35.13 0.04
C SER A 480 19.37 -36.21 0.03
N LYS A 481 19.96 -36.50 -1.16
CA LYS A 481 20.99 -37.54 -1.38
C LYS A 481 22.41 -36.98 -1.51
N LEU A 482 22.57 -35.67 -1.40
CA LEU A 482 23.84 -34.95 -1.44
C LEU A 482 24.24 -34.44 -0.07
#